data_337e1555a58116f466b6eaa0ab6fe568
#
_entry.id   337e1555a58116f466b6eaa0ab6fe568
#
_cell.length_a   1.000
_cell.length_b   1.000
_cell.length_c   1.000
_cell.angle_alpha   90.00
_cell.angle_beta   90.00
_cell.angle_gamma   90.00
#
_symmetry.space_group_name_H-M   'P 1'
#
loop_
_entity.id
_entity.type
_entity.pdbx_description
1 polymer ?
#
loop_
_entity_poly.entity_id
_entity_poly.type
_entity_poly.pdbx_seq_one_letter_code
_entity_poly.pdbx_strand_id
1 'polypeptide(L)'
;MKNKFIIFIVISILLSSCAKEEQKISKIKETDQNQEMIATYKEAYKALEKNDIFFAAKKFLEAELLYPQSLWAPKSALMAAYSYYLQNYYSEALNTLDRYLKTYPTDVNQPYAHYLIGMCHYESIEDEKRDSAPLIKAKNKFNFVINEYPNTDFALDAKFKLGLIEDILASKEMYLGRHYIKKEKWIPAMKRFQNIIEIYDETIFVEEAIHRLVEINYKLGLLEESQKYAKLLGYNYLSSEWYKKSYKIFNKDYLIKKRKSNKKEKKGVIKRFKKLFD
;
A
#
# COMPACT_ATOMS: atom_id res chain seq x y z
N MET A 1 -62.68 -79.64 20.29
CA MET A 1 -61.40 -79.18 20.89
C MET A 1 -60.33 -78.85 19.90
N LYS A 2 -60.25 -79.48 18.75
CA LYS A 2 -59.19 -79.19 17.71
C LYS A 2 -59.20 -77.74 17.14
N ASN A 3 -60.38 -77.17 16.95
CA ASN A 3 -60.43 -75.80 16.35
C ASN A 3 -59.98 -74.66 17.28
N LYS A 4 -60.11 -74.85 18.60
CA LYS A 4 -59.61 -73.82 19.53
C LYS A 4 -58.11 -73.82 19.65
N PHE A 5 -57.48 -74.98 19.42
CA PHE A 5 -56.01 -75.10 19.45
C PHE A 5 -55.37 -74.48 18.21
N ILE A 6 -56.00 -74.56 17.05
CA ILE A 6 -55.56 -73.97 15.80
C ILE A 6 -55.65 -72.45 15.87
N ILE A 7 -56.73 -71.93 16.48
CA ILE A 7 -56.88 -70.46 16.68
C ILE A 7 -55.79 -69.91 17.61
N PHE A 8 -55.41 -70.67 18.63
CA PHE A 8 -54.38 -70.26 19.57
C PHE A 8 -52.97 -70.25 18.95
N ILE A 9 -52.65 -71.15 18.00
CA ILE A 9 -51.44 -71.24 17.25
C ILE A 9 -51.35 -70.06 16.23
N VAL A 10 -52.46 -69.74 15.57
CA VAL A 10 -52.50 -68.58 14.61
C VAL A 10 -52.34 -67.24 15.31
N ILE A 11 -52.94 -67.11 16.53
CA ILE A 11 -52.77 -65.90 17.31
C ILE A 11 -51.34 -65.77 17.86
N SER A 12 -50.68 -66.89 18.21
CA SER A 12 -49.32 -66.92 18.68
C SER A 12 -48.29 -66.53 17.57
N ILE A 13 -48.58 -66.87 16.31
CA ILE A 13 -47.77 -66.54 15.13
C ILE A 13 -47.92 -65.05 14.76
N LEU A 14 -49.11 -64.47 15.00
CA LEU A 14 -49.34 -63.04 14.72
C LEU A 14 -48.68 -62.09 15.76
N LEU A 15 -48.31 -62.58 16.94
CA LEU A 15 -47.67 -61.85 18.01
C LEU A 15 -46.14 -61.83 17.89
N SER A 16 -45.53 -62.65 17.03
CA SER A 16 -44.05 -62.66 16.78
C SER A 16 -43.58 -61.78 15.63
N SER A 17 -44.49 -61.05 15.00
CA SER A 17 -44.13 -60.18 13.83
C SER A 17 -43.84 -58.69 14.19
N CYS A 18 -43.45 -58.39 15.43
CA CYS A 18 -42.89 -57.11 15.81
C CYS A 18 -41.38 -57.26 16.13
N ALA A 19 -40.60 -57.74 15.18
CA ALA A 19 -39.19 -57.51 15.24
C ALA A 19 -39.00 -56.00 14.93
N LYS A 20 -38.78 -55.22 15.96
CA LYS A 20 -38.17 -53.87 15.78
C LYS A 20 -36.87 -54.05 15.01
N GLU A 21 -36.89 -53.72 13.74
CA GLU A 21 -35.65 -53.35 13.08
C GLU A 21 -35.03 -52.21 13.92
N GLU A 22 -34.04 -52.55 14.70
CA GLU A 22 -33.10 -51.51 15.18
C GLU A 22 -32.53 -50.82 13.93
N GLN A 23 -33.10 -49.67 13.60
CA GLN A 23 -32.41 -48.75 12.74
C GLN A 23 -31.03 -48.57 13.35
N LYS A 24 -30.01 -49.14 12.72
CA LYS A 24 -28.64 -48.79 12.97
C LYS A 24 -28.55 -47.31 12.62
N ILE A 25 -28.85 -46.44 13.58
CA ILE A 25 -28.47 -45.06 13.55
C ILE A 25 -26.95 -45.11 13.35
N SER A 26 -26.50 -44.86 12.12
CA SER A 26 -25.10 -44.65 11.86
C SER A 26 -24.70 -43.59 12.87
N LYS A 27 -23.87 -43.95 13.84
CA LYS A 27 -23.23 -42.97 14.69
C LYS A 27 -22.46 -42.09 13.71
N ILE A 28 -23.05 -40.96 13.31
CA ILE A 28 -22.33 -39.85 12.76
C ILE A 28 -21.32 -39.56 13.86
N LYS A 29 -20.08 -39.95 13.63
CA LYS A 29 -18.97 -39.49 14.45
C LYS A 29 -19.03 -37.99 14.28
N GLU A 30 -19.55 -37.27 15.26
CA GLU A 30 -19.34 -35.84 15.36
C GLU A 30 -17.82 -35.69 15.44
N THR A 31 -17.19 -35.51 14.28
CA THR A 31 -15.81 -35.09 14.20
C THR A 31 -15.79 -33.78 14.94
N ASP A 32 -14.96 -33.68 15.96
CA ASP A 32 -14.81 -32.42 16.68
C ASP A 32 -14.49 -31.33 15.64
N GLN A 33 -15.49 -30.51 15.31
CA GLN A 33 -15.40 -29.47 14.28
C GLN A 33 -14.17 -28.62 14.49
N ASN A 34 -13.73 -28.43 15.71
CA ASN A 34 -12.53 -27.70 16.06
C ASN A 34 -11.27 -28.46 15.59
N GLN A 35 -11.21 -29.79 15.71
CA GLN A 35 -10.07 -30.56 15.21
C GLN A 35 -10.01 -30.58 13.69
N GLU A 36 -11.14 -30.67 13.01
CA GLU A 36 -11.22 -30.63 11.55
C GLU A 36 -10.80 -29.28 11.03
N MET A 37 -11.29 -28.20 11.61
CA MET A 37 -10.89 -26.83 11.27
C MET A 37 -9.38 -26.61 11.46
N ILE A 38 -8.80 -27.05 12.60
CA ILE A 38 -7.36 -26.94 12.85
C ILE A 38 -6.57 -27.78 11.83
N ALA A 39 -7.04 -28.95 11.46
CA ALA A 39 -6.40 -29.79 10.45
C ALA A 39 -6.40 -29.10 9.08
N THR A 40 -7.53 -28.54 8.66
CA THR A 40 -7.70 -27.79 7.42
C THR A 40 -6.83 -26.54 7.40
N TYR A 41 -6.76 -25.79 8.52
CA TYR A 41 -5.85 -24.63 8.64
C TYR A 41 -4.38 -25.06 8.49
N LYS A 42 -3.97 -26.17 9.12
CA LYS A 42 -2.60 -26.68 8.98
C LYS A 42 -2.29 -27.14 7.55
N GLU A 43 -3.27 -27.73 6.87
CA GLU A 43 -3.13 -28.09 5.45
C GLU A 43 -2.92 -26.85 4.58
N ALA A 44 -3.74 -25.80 4.81
CA ALA A 44 -3.59 -24.52 4.14
C ALA A 44 -2.20 -23.90 4.36
N TYR A 45 -1.72 -23.92 5.60
CA TYR A 45 -0.39 -23.38 5.93
C TYR A 45 0.73 -24.14 5.24
N LYS A 46 0.67 -25.49 5.19
CA LYS A 46 1.63 -26.30 4.44
C LYS A 46 1.60 -26.03 2.93
N ALA A 47 0.42 -25.76 2.37
CA ALA A 47 0.29 -25.39 0.97
C ALA A 47 0.93 -24.02 0.70
N LEU A 48 0.74 -23.07 1.61
CA LEU A 48 1.37 -21.75 1.55
C LEU A 48 2.91 -21.86 1.56
N GLU A 49 3.48 -22.70 2.44
CA GLU A 49 4.92 -22.97 2.50
C GLU A 49 5.46 -23.61 1.19
N LYS A 50 4.64 -24.38 0.49
CA LYS A 50 4.94 -24.97 -0.80
C LYS A 50 4.70 -24.06 -2.00
N ASN A 51 4.30 -22.81 -1.73
CA ASN A 51 3.91 -21.83 -2.75
C ASN A 51 2.68 -22.24 -3.60
N ASP A 52 1.84 -23.15 -3.08
CA ASP A 52 0.53 -23.45 -3.66
C ASP A 52 -0.53 -22.51 -3.08
N ILE A 53 -0.46 -21.26 -3.51
CA ILE A 53 -1.15 -20.14 -2.87
C ILE A 53 -2.67 -20.21 -3.05
N PHE A 54 -3.15 -20.63 -4.24
CA PHE A 54 -4.59 -20.75 -4.48
C PHE A 54 -5.22 -21.84 -3.64
N PHE A 55 -4.56 -22.98 -3.54
CA PHE A 55 -5.02 -24.05 -2.69
C PHE A 55 -4.98 -23.62 -1.21
N ALA A 56 -3.93 -22.93 -0.80
CA ALA A 56 -3.82 -22.36 0.54
C ALA A 56 -4.98 -21.40 0.85
N ALA A 57 -5.26 -20.43 -0.01
CA ALA A 57 -6.35 -19.48 0.14
C ALA A 57 -7.70 -20.19 0.26
N LYS A 58 -7.97 -21.18 -0.62
CA LYS A 58 -9.19 -21.98 -0.58
C LYS A 58 -9.34 -22.74 0.75
N LYS A 59 -8.26 -23.38 1.21
CA LYS A 59 -8.25 -24.13 2.47
C LYS A 59 -8.38 -23.23 3.71
N PHE A 60 -7.82 -22.04 3.69
CA PHE A 60 -8.06 -21.07 4.76
C PHE A 60 -9.53 -20.63 4.82
N LEU A 61 -10.16 -20.37 3.66
CA LEU A 61 -11.61 -20.06 3.63
C LEU A 61 -12.47 -21.25 4.08
N GLU A 62 -12.09 -22.47 3.71
CA GLU A 62 -12.75 -23.69 4.20
C GLU A 62 -12.64 -23.81 5.71
N ALA A 63 -11.46 -23.59 6.29
CA ALA A 63 -11.24 -23.62 7.74
C ALA A 63 -12.09 -22.56 8.47
N GLU A 64 -12.25 -21.37 7.92
CA GLU A 64 -13.15 -20.34 8.46
C GLU A 64 -14.59 -20.80 8.52
N LEU A 65 -15.07 -21.48 7.46
CA LEU A 65 -16.46 -21.93 7.34
C LEU A 65 -16.79 -23.14 8.21
N LEU A 66 -15.81 -24.01 8.50
CA LEU A 66 -16.02 -25.20 9.33
C LEU A 66 -16.41 -24.85 10.75
N TYR A 67 -15.87 -23.80 11.33
CA TYR A 67 -16.22 -23.36 12.68
C TYR A 67 -16.14 -21.83 12.82
N PRO A 68 -17.15 -21.09 12.33
CA PRO A 68 -17.14 -19.61 12.27
C PRO A 68 -17.07 -18.92 13.64
N GLN A 69 -17.47 -19.62 14.70
CA GLN A 69 -17.46 -19.09 16.08
C GLN A 69 -16.10 -19.27 16.78
N SER A 70 -15.14 -19.91 16.14
CA SER A 70 -13.83 -20.15 16.74
C SER A 70 -12.94 -18.93 16.68
N LEU A 71 -11.95 -18.88 17.59
CA LEU A 71 -10.89 -17.86 17.53
C LEU A 71 -9.99 -18.01 16.29
N TRP A 72 -10.09 -19.13 15.57
CA TRP A 72 -9.33 -19.39 14.36
C TRP A 72 -10.02 -18.87 13.09
N ALA A 73 -11.34 -18.66 13.13
CA ALA A 73 -12.08 -18.20 11.96
C ALA A 73 -11.58 -16.84 11.44
N PRO A 74 -11.45 -15.77 12.27
CA PRO A 74 -10.90 -14.50 11.79
C PRO A 74 -9.46 -14.65 11.29
N LYS A 75 -8.64 -15.46 11.97
CA LYS A 75 -7.27 -15.73 11.54
C LYS A 75 -7.22 -16.44 10.18
N SER A 76 -8.11 -17.39 9.95
CA SER A 76 -8.23 -18.12 8.67
C SER A 76 -8.63 -17.16 7.53
N ALA A 77 -9.65 -16.33 7.76
CA ALA A 77 -10.05 -15.31 6.76
C ALA A 77 -8.90 -14.36 6.39
N LEU A 78 -8.14 -13.92 7.40
CA LEU A 78 -7.01 -13.03 7.20
C LEU A 78 -5.87 -13.71 6.44
N MET A 79 -5.58 -14.99 6.75
CA MET A 79 -4.57 -15.78 6.03
C MET A 79 -4.98 -16.07 4.58
N ALA A 80 -6.28 -16.23 4.30
CA ALA A 80 -6.76 -16.34 2.92
C ALA A 80 -6.49 -15.03 2.13
N ALA A 81 -6.80 -13.89 2.72
CA ALA A 81 -6.51 -12.59 2.12
C ALA A 81 -5.00 -12.39 1.88
N TYR A 82 -4.18 -12.75 2.85
CA TYR A 82 -2.72 -12.70 2.72
C TYR A 82 -2.20 -13.62 1.60
N SER A 83 -2.79 -14.81 1.46
CA SER A 83 -2.44 -15.72 0.37
C SER A 83 -2.72 -15.10 -1.00
N TYR A 84 -3.87 -14.46 -1.21
CA TYR A 84 -4.17 -13.73 -2.45
C TYR A 84 -3.19 -12.58 -2.68
N TYR A 85 -2.87 -11.80 -1.64
CA TYR A 85 -1.89 -10.71 -1.73
C TYR A 85 -0.53 -11.19 -2.23
N LEU A 86 -0.02 -12.30 -1.72
CA LEU A 86 1.29 -12.88 -2.12
C LEU A 86 1.38 -13.23 -3.60
N GLN A 87 0.26 -13.48 -4.26
CA GLN A 87 0.18 -13.77 -5.71
C GLN A 87 -0.24 -12.57 -6.54
N ASN A 88 -0.23 -11.36 -5.96
CA ASN A 88 -0.66 -10.13 -6.62
C ASN A 88 -2.14 -10.14 -7.06
N TYR A 89 -2.97 -11.03 -6.47
CA TYR A 89 -4.43 -11.03 -6.66
C TYR A 89 -5.06 -10.01 -5.72
N TYR A 90 -4.73 -8.72 -5.95
CA TYR A 90 -5.11 -7.63 -5.04
C TYR A 90 -6.62 -7.44 -4.96
N SER A 91 -7.38 -7.69 -6.03
CA SER A 91 -8.84 -7.62 -6.00
C SER A 91 -9.46 -8.63 -5.06
N GLU A 92 -9.02 -9.88 -5.10
CA GLU A 92 -9.47 -10.97 -4.24
C GLU A 92 -9.03 -10.74 -2.79
N ALA A 93 -7.81 -10.27 -2.59
CA ALA A 93 -7.31 -9.88 -1.28
C ALA A 93 -8.17 -8.77 -0.66
N LEU A 94 -8.44 -7.68 -1.43
CA LEU A 94 -9.28 -6.57 -0.99
C LEU A 94 -10.70 -7.02 -0.64
N ASN A 95 -11.35 -7.84 -1.48
CA ASN A 95 -12.68 -8.37 -1.22
C ASN A 95 -12.72 -9.21 0.07
N THR A 96 -11.71 -10.06 0.27
CA THR A 96 -11.59 -10.89 1.46
C THR A 96 -11.33 -10.05 2.71
N LEU A 97 -10.49 -9.03 2.63
CA LEU A 97 -10.21 -8.10 3.73
C LEU A 97 -11.43 -7.26 4.10
N ASP A 98 -12.17 -6.74 3.11
CA ASP A 98 -13.40 -5.98 3.36
C ASP A 98 -14.48 -6.85 4.04
N ARG A 99 -14.59 -8.11 3.63
CA ARG A 99 -15.46 -9.09 4.30
C ARG A 99 -14.99 -9.37 5.73
N TYR A 100 -13.68 -9.60 5.93
CA TYR A 100 -13.09 -9.81 7.25
C TYR A 100 -13.39 -8.64 8.20
N LEU A 101 -13.16 -7.39 7.78
CA LEU A 101 -13.42 -6.22 8.61
C LEU A 101 -14.89 -6.08 9.03
N LYS A 102 -15.83 -6.51 8.16
CA LYS A 102 -17.28 -6.51 8.45
C LYS A 102 -17.68 -7.65 9.36
N THR A 103 -17.10 -8.83 9.18
CA THR A 103 -17.48 -10.06 9.91
C THR A 103 -16.87 -10.08 11.32
N TYR A 104 -15.64 -9.55 11.45
CA TYR A 104 -14.87 -9.63 12.70
C TYR A 104 -14.43 -8.22 13.19
N PRO A 105 -15.36 -7.30 13.48
CA PRO A 105 -15.04 -5.90 13.76
C PRO A 105 -14.24 -5.68 15.06
N THR A 106 -14.20 -6.67 15.96
CA THR A 106 -13.48 -6.60 17.24
C THR A 106 -12.23 -7.48 17.29
N ASP A 107 -11.81 -8.05 16.15
CA ASP A 107 -10.62 -8.88 16.13
C ASP A 107 -9.35 -8.08 16.34
N VAL A 108 -8.38 -8.64 17.06
CA VAL A 108 -7.11 -7.99 17.42
C VAL A 108 -6.23 -7.68 16.20
N ASN A 109 -6.45 -8.36 15.08
CA ASN A 109 -5.70 -8.19 13.84
C ASN A 109 -6.29 -7.12 12.89
N GLN A 110 -7.26 -6.32 13.34
CA GLN A 110 -7.80 -5.19 12.57
C GLN A 110 -6.69 -4.27 12.03
N PRO A 111 -5.67 -3.89 12.83
CA PRO A 111 -4.57 -3.05 12.33
C PRO A 111 -3.85 -3.66 11.14
N TYR A 112 -3.57 -4.95 11.19
CA TYR A 112 -2.95 -5.68 10.08
C TYR A 112 -3.84 -5.74 8.84
N ALA A 113 -5.13 -5.99 9.00
CA ALA A 113 -6.06 -6.03 7.87
C ALA A 113 -6.12 -4.68 7.15
N HIS A 114 -6.22 -3.57 7.89
CA HIS A 114 -6.20 -2.23 7.31
C HIS A 114 -4.86 -1.90 6.64
N TYR A 115 -3.76 -2.31 7.25
CA TYR A 115 -2.42 -2.17 6.67
C TYR A 115 -2.30 -2.95 5.35
N LEU A 116 -2.75 -4.20 5.32
CA LEU A 116 -2.69 -5.05 4.13
C LEU A 116 -3.56 -4.50 2.98
N ILE A 117 -4.72 -3.86 3.28
CA ILE A 117 -5.49 -3.11 2.27
C ILE A 117 -4.65 -1.98 1.68
N GLY A 118 -3.93 -1.23 2.52
CA GLY A 118 -2.99 -0.21 2.07
C GLY A 118 -1.93 -0.77 1.14
N MET A 119 -1.34 -1.92 1.50
CA MET A 119 -0.34 -2.63 0.70
C MET A 119 -0.90 -3.12 -0.63
N CYS A 120 -2.12 -3.70 -0.66
CA CYS A 120 -2.77 -4.09 -1.92
C CYS A 120 -2.88 -2.92 -2.90
N HIS A 121 -3.28 -1.74 -2.41
CA HIS A 121 -3.35 -0.55 -3.25
C HIS A 121 -1.97 -0.02 -3.63
N TYR A 122 -0.99 -0.11 -2.75
CA TYR A 122 0.38 0.34 -3.01
C TYR A 122 1.05 -0.52 -4.10
N GLU A 123 0.95 -1.84 -3.98
CA GLU A 123 1.57 -2.78 -4.93
C GLU A 123 0.78 -2.91 -6.26
N SER A 124 -0.49 -2.48 -6.32
CA SER A 124 -1.29 -2.51 -7.54
C SER A 124 -0.95 -1.39 -8.54
N ILE A 125 0.12 -0.64 -8.30
CA ILE A 125 0.55 0.47 -9.15
C ILE A 125 1.29 -0.09 -10.37
N GLU A 126 0.73 0.08 -11.56
CA GLU A 126 1.36 -0.31 -12.83
C GLU A 126 2.20 0.82 -13.43
N ASP A 127 1.69 2.04 -13.41
CA ASP A 127 2.35 3.24 -13.95
C ASP A 127 1.99 4.48 -13.12
N GLU A 128 2.88 4.88 -12.23
CA GLU A 128 2.75 6.05 -11.36
C GLU A 128 2.58 7.37 -12.12
N LYS A 129 3.01 7.44 -13.38
CA LYS A 129 2.88 8.65 -14.21
C LYS A 129 1.48 8.81 -14.78
N ARG A 130 0.74 7.72 -14.95
CA ARG A 130 -0.59 7.72 -15.55
C ARG A 130 -1.69 7.85 -14.52
N ASP A 131 -1.81 6.89 -13.61
CA ASP A 131 -2.89 6.84 -12.63
C ASP A 131 -2.33 6.96 -11.21
N SER A 132 -2.83 7.95 -10.47
CA SER A 132 -2.51 8.15 -9.05
C SER A 132 -3.61 7.62 -8.11
N ALA A 133 -4.71 7.09 -8.64
CA ALA A 133 -5.83 6.64 -7.80
C ALA A 133 -5.44 5.53 -6.82
N PRO A 134 -4.66 4.50 -7.20
CA PRO A 134 -4.16 3.50 -6.26
C PRO A 134 -3.28 4.13 -5.16
N LEU A 135 -2.37 5.05 -5.51
CA LEU A 135 -1.52 5.75 -4.54
C LEU A 135 -2.34 6.54 -3.52
N ILE A 136 -3.38 7.26 -3.97
CA ILE A 136 -4.26 8.03 -3.09
C ILE A 136 -5.04 7.08 -2.16
N LYS A 137 -5.51 5.93 -2.65
CA LYS A 137 -6.18 4.92 -1.82
C LYS A 137 -5.21 4.34 -0.77
N ALA A 138 -3.98 4.00 -1.17
CA ALA A 138 -2.94 3.53 -0.27
C ALA A 138 -2.62 4.59 0.80
N LYS A 139 -2.39 5.86 0.40
CA LYS A 139 -2.16 7.00 1.29
C LYS A 139 -3.26 7.12 2.35
N ASN A 140 -4.53 7.11 1.92
CA ASN A 140 -5.67 7.22 2.83
C ASN A 140 -5.72 6.06 3.83
N LYS A 141 -5.42 4.85 3.38
CA LYS A 141 -5.45 3.65 4.23
C LYS A 141 -4.28 3.62 5.23
N PHE A 142 -3.07 4.02 4.81
CA PHE A 142 -1.93 4.15 5.71
C PHE A 142 -2.13 5.26 6.74
N ASN A 143 -2.69 6.41 6.35
CA ASN A 143 -3.06 7.45 7.30
C ASN A 143 -4.08 6.96 8.33
N PHE A 144 -5.06 6.16 7.92
CA PHE A 144 -6.01 5.53 8.82
C PHE A 144 -5.29 4.64 9.84
N VAL A 145 -4.37 3.78 9.40
CA VAL A 145 -3.60 2.89 10.29
C VAL A 145 -2.76 3.69 11.29
N ILE A 146 -2.09 4.76 10.84
CA ILE A 146 -1.27 5.62 11.68
C ILE A 146 -2.11 6.31 12.77
N ASN A 147 -3.30 6.78 12.42
CA ASN A 147 -4.16 7.54 13.34
C ASN A 147 -4.91 6.63 14.32
N GLU A 148 -5.49 5.53 13.84
CA GLU A 148 -6.32 4.65 14.66
C GLU A 148 -5.50 3.64 15.48
N TYR A 149 -4.30 3.26 14.99
CA TYR A 149 -3.47 2.21 15.60
C TYR A 149 -2.01 2.65 15.81
N PRO A 150 -1.74 3.85 16.40
CA PRO A 150 -0.43 4.49 16.41
C PRO A 150 0.68 3.70 17.08
N ASN A 151 0.33 2.78 17.99
CA ASN A 151 1.28 1.99 18.78
C ASN A 151 1.57 0.60 18.19
N THR A 152 1.32 0.41 16.89
CA THR A 152 1.57 -0.88 16.21
C THR A 152 2.76 -0.78 15.26
N ASP A 153 3.44 -1.90 15.03
CA ASP A 153 4.50 -2.00 14.01
C ASP A 153 3.97 -1.67 12.61
N PHE A 154 2.68 -1.95 12.37
CA PHE A 154 1.99 -1.62 11.12
C PHE A 154 1.89 -0.11 10.91
N ALA A 155 1.67 0.67 11.97
CA ALA A 155 1.65 2.13 11.88
C ALA A 155 3.04 2.70 11.58
N LEU A 156 4.09 2.09 12.15
CA LEU A 156 5.46 2.50 11.88
C LEU A 156 5.84 2.26 10.40
N ASP A 157 5.55 1.07 9.86
CA ASP A 157 5.81 0.77 8.45
C ASP A 157 4.90 1.59 7.52
N ALA A 158 3.61 1.77 7.88
CA ALA A 158 2.69 2.63 7.14
C ALA A 158 3.21 4.07 7.02
N LYS A 159 3.84 4.62 8.06
CA LYS A 159 4.47 5.95 8.03
C LYS A 159 5.62 6.00 7.03
N PHE A 160 6.45 4.96 7.00
CA PHE A 160 7.52 4.86 6.01
C PHE A 160 6.98 4.77 4.58
N LYS A 161 5.98 3.91 4.34
CA LYS A 161 5.31 3.78 3.03
C LYS A 161 4.64 5.08 2.60
N LEU A 162 4.06 5.82 3.55
CA LEU A 162 3.45 7.13 3.28
C LEU A 162 4.47 8.12 2.71
N GLY A 163 5.67 8.21 3.30
CA GLY A 163 6.75 9.05 2.77
C GLY A 163 7.12 8.69 1.33
N LEU A 164 7.24 7.39 1.02
CA LEU A 164 7.51 6.93 -0.35
C LEU A 164 6.39 7.32 -1.33
N ILE A 165 5.13 7.21 -0.91
CA ILE A 165 3.98 7.64 -1.73
C ILE A 165 4.04 9.14 -1.98
N GLU A 166 4.37 9.94 -0.98
CA GLU A 166 4.46 11.40 -1.11
C GLU A 166 5.59 11.81 -2.06
N ASP A 167 6.74 11.14 -2.01
CA ASP A 167 7.82 11.34 -2.98
C ASP A 167 7.36 11.03 -4.42
N ILE A 168 6.62 9.94 -4.64
CA ILE A 168 6.09 9.58 -5.96
C ILE A 168 5.10 10.66 -6.45
N LEU A 169 4.16 11.09 -5.60
CA LEU A 169 3.18 12.12 -5.94
C LEU A 169 3.84 13.48 -6.21
N ALA A 170 4.82 13.87 -5.40
CA ALA A 170 5.62 15.08 -5.61
C ALA A 170 6.43 15.02 -6.91
N SER A 171 7.03 13.87 -7.21
CA SER A 171 7.73 13.62 -8.48
C SER A 171 6.82 13.84 -9.70
N LYS A 172 5.57 13.38 -9.62
CA LYS A 172 4.57 13.61 -10.68
C LYS A 172 4.24 15.09 -10.85
N GLU A 173 4.02 15.82 -9.76
CA GLU A 173 3.80 17.28 -9.80
C GLU A 173 5.03 17.99 -10.40
N MET A 174 6.23 17.59 -10.00
CA MET A 174 7.48 18.12 -10.54
C MET A 174 7.60 17.87 -12.05
N TYR A 175 7.31 16.64 -12.51
CA TYR A 175 7.32 16.29 -13.94
C TYR A 175 6.34 17.17 -14.73
N LEU A 176 5.11 17.33 -14.27
CA LEU A 176 4.08 18.16 -14.89
C LEU A 176 4.49 19.64 -14.90
N GLY A 177 5.03 20.14 -13.79
CA GLY A 177 5.53 21.51 -13.68
C GLY A 177 6.64 21.80 -14.71
N ARG A 178 7.63 20.92 -14.80
CA ARG A 178 8.71 21.02 -15.81
C ARG A 178 8.18 20.92 -17.25
N HIS A 179 7.16 20.07 -17.49
CA HIS A 179 6.51 19.96 -18.79
C HIS A 179 5.81 21.27 -19.18
N TYR A 180 5.07 21.90 -18.25
CA TYR A 180 4.44 23.20 -18.50
C TYR A 180 5.46 24.32 -18.74
N ILE A 181 6.61 24.34 -18.04
CA ILE A 181 7.71 25.26 -18.33
C ILE A 181 8.18 25.12 -19.80
N LYS A 182 8.40 23.88 -20.27
CA LYS A 182 8.82 23.62 -21.66
C LYS A 182 7.79 24.10 -22.70
N LYS A 183 6.53 24.18 -22.32
CA LYS A 183 5.42 24.69 -23.14
C LYS A 183 5.13 26.17 -22.91
N GLU A 184 5.97 26.85 -22.13
CA GLU A 184 5.82 28.27 -21.72
C GLU A 184 4.48 28.59 -21.03
N LYS A 185 3.84 27.57 -20.45
CA LYS A 185 2.60 27.71 -19.68
C LYS A 185 2.92 27.97 -18.21
N TRP A 186 3.22 29.24 -17.88
CA TRP A 186 3.78 29.63 -16.59
C TRP A 186 2.81 29.43 -15.43
N ILE A 187 1.53 29.82 -15.57
CA ILE A 187 0.54 29.70 -14.48
C ILE A 187 0.25 28.24 -14.09
N PRO A 188 -0.03 27.30 -15.02
CA PRO A 188 -0.13 25.91 -14.67
C PRO A 188 1.14 25.33 -14.04
N ALA A 189 2.33 25.75 -14.52
CA ALA A 189 3.61 25.32 -13.95
C ALA A 189 3.74 25.76 -12.49
N MET A 190 3.46 27.04 -12.19
CA MET A 190 3.49 27.59 -10.83
C MET A 190 2.59 26.78 -9.90
N LYS A 191 1.35 26.48 -10.30
CA LYS A 191 0.41 25.72 -9.48
C LYS A 191 0.94 24.33 -9.12
N ARG A 192 1.65 23.66 -10.07
CA ARG A 192 2.26 22.34 -9.77
C ARG A 192 3.37 22.46 -8.73
N PHE A 193 4.23 23.45 -8.83
CA PHE A 193 5.30 23.65 -7.84
C PHE A 193 4.76 24.14 -6.49
N GLN A 194 3.68 24.94 -6.47
CA GLN A 194 3.00 25.32 -5.24
C GLN A 194 2.41 24.09 -4.54
N ASN A 195 1.78 23.17 -5.28
CA ASN A 195 1.28 21.90 -4.70
C ASN A 195 2.38 21.12 -3.98
N ILE A 196 3.63 21.12 -4.51
CA ILE A 196 4.74 20.42 -3.86
C ILE A 196 5.06 21.05 -2.51
N ILE A 197 5.16 22.36 -2.42
CA ILE A 197 5.52 23.04 -1.17
C ILE A 197 4.37 23.14 -0.16
N GLU A 198 3.12 22.97 -0.59
CA GLU A 198 1.94 23.05 0.27
C GLU A 198 1.45 21.67 0.76
N ILE A 199 1.63 20.61 -0.07
CA ILE A 199 1.05 19.28 0.18
C ILE A 199 2.13 18.23 0.43
N TYR A 200 3.33 18.41 -0.13
CA TYR A 200 4.44 17.44 -0.12
C TYR A 200 5.73 18.09 0.42
N ASP A 201 5.60 18.86 1.49
CA ASP A 201 6.64 19.73 2.05
C ASP A 201 7.82 18.98 2.71
N GLU A 202 7.66 17.69 3.00
CA GLU A 202 8.72 16.83 3.52
C GLU A 202 9.51 16.07 2.43
N THR A 203 9.15 16.25 1.15
CA THR A 203 9.79 15.51 0.05
C THR A 203 11.07 16.16 -0.45
N ILE A 204 11.92 15.36 -1.09
CA ILE A 204 13.19 15.84 -1.71
C ILE A 204 12.98 16.85 -2.83
N PHE A 205 11.76 17.04 -3.31
CA PHE A 205 11.42 17.91 -4.44
C PHE A 205 11.16 19.37 -4.04
N VAL A 206 11.01 19.65 -2.76
CA VAL A 206 10.63 20.98 -2.23
C VAL A 206 11.63 22.05 -2.63
N GLU A 207 12.93 21.79 -2.49
CA GLU A 207 13.98 22.76 -2.82
C GLU A 207 13.94 23.16 -4.30
N GLU A 208 13.81 22.19 -5.21
CA GLU A 208 13.68 22.49 -6.63
C GLU A 208 12.38 23.22 -6.93
N ALA A 209 11.25 22.83 -6.32
CA ALA A 209 9.96 23.47 -6.52
C ALA A 209 10.02 24.96 -6.16
N ILE A 210 10.59 25.30 -5.00
CA ILE A 210 10.80 26.70 -4.59
C ILE A 210 11.68 27.43 -5.61
N HIS A 211 12.79 26.83 -6.05
CA HIS A 211 13.65 27.42 -7.07
C HIS A 211 12.91 27.69 -8.39
N ARG A 212 12.06 26.74 -8.85
CA ARG A 212 11.26 26.94 -10.07
C ARG A 212 10.27 28.09 -9.92
N LEU A 213 9.68 28.25 -8.73
CA LEU A 213 8.83 29.41 -8.45
C LEU A 213 9.63 30.74 -8.48
N VAL A 214 10.87 30.74 -7.99
CA VAL A 214 11.77 31.89 -8.15
C VAL A 214 11.97 32.24 -9.62
N GLU A 215 12.34 31.24 -10.45
CA GLU A 215 12.60 31.43 -11.88
C GLU A 215 11.38 31.97 -12.64
N ILE A 216 10.20 31.36 -12.41
CA ILE A 216 8.97 31.71 -13.11
C ILE A 216 8.51 33.13 -12.72
N ASN A 217 8.46 33.45 -11.42
CA ASN A 217 8.05 34.77 -10.96
C ASN A 217 9.01 35.88 -11.47
N TYR A 218 10.31 35.61 -11.43
CA TYR A 218 11.31 36.54 -12.00
C TYR A 218 11.08 36.78 -13.50
N LYS A 219 10.84 35.69 -14.26
CA LYS A 219 10.60 35.78 -15.72
C LYS A 219 9.30 36.55 -16.04
N LEU A 220 8.29 36.44 -15.20
CA LEU A 220 7.02 37.16 -15.34
C LEU A 220 7.08 38.63 -14.84
N GLY A 221 8.23 39.05 -14.29
CA GLY A 221 8.40 40.42 -13.74
C GLY A 221 7.81 40.57 -12.32
N LEU A 222 7.36 39.50 -11.69
CA LEU A 222 6.82 39.46 -10.30
C LEU A 222 8.00 39.39 -9.32
N LEU A 223 8.77 40.50 -9.24
CA LEU A 223 10.08 40.52 -8.54
C LEU A 223 9.90 40.30 -7.02
N GLU A 224 8.87 40.87 -6.41
CA GLU A 224 8.61 40.73 -4.97
C GLU A 224 8.31 39.26 -4.61
N GLU A 225 7.43 38.62 -5.37
CA GLU A 225 7.09 37.20 -5.15
C GLU A 225 8.31 36.29 -5.42
N SER A 226 9.09 36.57 -6.46
CA SER A 226 10.35 35.88 -6.73
C SER A 226 11.32 35.99 -5.54
N GLN A 227 11.46 37.19 -4.95
CA GLN A 227 12.30 37.41 -3.77
C GLN A 227 11.77 36.69 -2.52
N LYS A 228 10.45 36.59 -2.33
CA LYS A 228 9.89 35.82 -1.22
C LYS A 228 10.31 34.35 -1.28
N TYR A 229 10.13 33.71 -2.45
CA TYR A 229 10.55 32.32 -2.63
C TYR A 229 12.07 32.14 -2.50
N ALA A 230 12.88 33.09 -2.99
CA ALA A 230 14.32 33.05 -2.83
C ALA A 230 14.76 33.16 -1.35
N LYS A 231 14.07 34.02 -0.57
CA LYS A 231 14.29 34.13 0.88
C LYS A 231 13.87 32.86 1.62
N LEU A 232 12.72 32.28 1.26
CA LEU A 232 12.25 30.99 1.81
C LEU A 232 13.28 29.88 1.59
N LEU A 233 13.83 29.79 0.37
CA LEU A 233 14.87 28.82 0.04
C LEU A 233 16.16 29.10 0.81
N GLY A 234 16.55 30.36 0.96
CA GLY A 234 17.74 30.76 1.73
C GLY A 234 17.60 30.51 3.22
N TYR A 235 16.41 30.68 3.78
CA TYR A 235 16.16 30.46 5.21
C TYR A 235 16.20 28.98 5.58
N ASN A 236 15.56 28.12 4.77
CA ASN A 236 15.44 26.70 5.09
C ASN A 236 16.57 25.83 4.50
N TYR A 237 17.17 26.23 3.37
CA TYR A 237 18.07 25.38 2.56
C TYR A 237 19.31 26.13 2.08
N LEU A 238 19.98 26.84 2.99
CA LEU A 238 21.12 27.74 2.68
C LEU A 238 22.28 27.05 1.94
N SER A 239 22.56 25.77 2.24
CA SER A 239 23.63 24.98 1.61
C SER A 239 23.27 24.39 0.25
N SER A 240 22.00 24.44 -0.13
CA SER A 240 21.46 23.77 -1.31
C SER A 240 21.98 24.34 -2.63
N GLU A 241 22.16 23.47 -3.61
CA GLU A 241 22.49 23.91 -4.99
C GLU A 241 21.37 24.77 -5.62
N TRP A 242 20.11 24.53 -5.23
CA TRP A 242 18.96 25.30 -5.69
C TRP A 242 18.97 26.71 -5.13
N TYR A 243 19.39 26.90 -3.87
CA TYR A 243 19.62 28.22 -3.31
C TYR A 243 20.70 28.98 -4.09
N LYS A 244 21.84 28.34 -4.36
CA LYS A 244 22.92 28.95 -5.15
C LYS A 244 22.46 29.34 -6.56
N LYS A 245 21.59 28.53 -7.18
CA LYS A 245 21.00 28.86 -8.49
C LYS A 245 20.06 30.06 -8.40
N SER A 246 19.18 30.09 -7.37
CA SER A 246 18.25 31.20 -7.13
C SER A 246 19.00 32.52 -6.86
N TYR A 247 20.05 32.46 -6.03
CA TYR A 247 20.89 33.62 -5.74
C TYR A 247 21.51 34.25 -7.00
N LYS A 248 21.88 33.42 -7.99
CA LYS A 248 22.44 33.89 -9.27
C LYS A 248 21.44 34.68 -10.13
N ILE A 249 20.14 34.46 -9.97
CA ILE A 249 19.09 35.17 -10.72
C ILE A 249 19.10 36.65 -10.35
N PHE A 250 19.26 36.98 -9.06
CA PHE A 250 19.24 38.33 -8.55
C PHE A 250 20.61 39.03 -8.58
N ASN A 251 21.71 38.27 -8.58
CA ASN A 251 23.04 38.81 -8.45
C ASN A 251 23.82 38.79 -9.77
N LYS A 252 23.53 39.74 -10.67
CA LYS A 252 24.20 39.85 -11.97
C LYS A 252 25.72 40.01 -11.86
N ASP A 253 26.19 40.72 -10.83
CA ASP A 253 27.64 40.95 -10.60
C ASP A 253 28.36 39.63 -10.22
N TYR A 254 27.74 38.75 -9.50
CA TYR A 254 28.27 37.43 -9.22
C TYR A 254 28.47 36.60 -10.51
N LEU A 255 27.51 36.64 -11.44
CA LEU A 255 27.63 35.98 -12.74
C LEU A 255 28.77 36.55 -13.58
N ILE A 256 28.97 37.87 -13.55
CA ILE A 256 30.06 38.54 -14.26
C ILE A 256 31.42 38.16 -13.65
N LYS A 257 31.55 38.17 -12.32
CA LYS A 257 32.77 37.75 -11.61
C LYS A 257 33.09 36.27 -11.88
N LYS A 258 32.10 35.37 -11.85
CA LYS A 258 32.30 33.94 -12.13
C LYS A 258 32.70 33.69 -13.59
N ARG A 259 32.12 34.40 -14.56
CA ARG A 259 32.53 34.30 -15.97
C ARG A 259 33.98 34.78 -16.17
N LYS A 260 34.41 35.85 -15.47
CA LYS A 260 35.78 36.32 -15.50
C LYS A 260 36.77 35.36 -14.85
N SER A 261 36.38 34.72 -13.70
CA SER A 261 37.16 33.71 -13.00
C SER A 261 37.37 32.46 -13.86
N ASN A 262 36.29 31.88 -14.40
CA ASN A 262 36.35 30.71 -15.26
C ASN A 262 37.15 30.95 -16.56
N LYS A 263 37.13 32.19 -17.07
CA LYS A 263 37.93 32.59 -18.25
C LYS A 263 39.42 32.69 -17.90
N LYS A 264 39.75 33.11 -16.65
CA LYS A 264 41.13 33.12 -16.15
C LYS A 264 41.64 31.68 -15.89
N GLU A 265 40.86 30.83 -15.27
CA GLU A 265 41.23 29.42 -15.05
C GLU A 265 41.45 28.66 -16.35
N LYS A 266 40.54 28.77 -17.33
CA LYS A 266 40.72 28.16 -18.65
C LYS A 266 41.97 28.69 -19.36
N LYS A 267 42.26 29.99 -19.29
CA LYS A 267 43.49 30.54 -19.82
C LYS A 267 44.75 30.06 -19.08
N GLY A 268 44.65 29.89 -17.76
CA GLY A 268 45.73 29.33 -16.92
C GLY A 268 46.02 27.86 -17.23
N VAL A 269 44.98 27.05 -17.43
CA VAL A 269 45.09 25.63 -17.81
C VAL A 269 45.70 25.51 -19.21
N ILE A 270 45.22 26.29 -20.20
CA ILE A 270 45.74 26.27 -21.55
C ILE A 270 47.22 26.74 -21.58
N LYS A 271 47.60 27.75 -20.76
CA LYS A 271 48.97 28.22 -20.65
C LYS A 271 49.90 27.19 -19.99
N ARG A 272 49.39 26.41 -19.01
CA ARG A 272 50.12 25.28 -18.42
C ARG A 272 50.30 24.13 -19.40
N PHE A 273 49.25 23.81 -20.18
CA PHE A 273 49.32 22.79 -21.23
C PHE A 273 50.33 23.15 -22.31
N LYS A 274 50.34 24.41 -22.80
CA LYS A 274 51.34 24.84 -23.78
C LYS A 274 52.79 24.76 -23.28
N LYS A 275 53.02 25.05 -21.98
CA LYS A 275 54.36 24.92 -21.36
C LYS A 275 54.82 23.46 -21.17
N LEU A 276 53.98 22.49 -21.37
CA LEU A 276 54.35 21.08 -21.31
C LEU A 276 54.78 20.48 -22.64
N PHE A 277 54.60 21.27 -23.74
CA PHE A 277 54.92 20.87 -25.12
C PHE A 277 55.91 21.79 -25.81
N ASP A 278 56.33 22.89 -25.13
CA ASP A 278 57.51 23.70 -25.43
C ASP A 278 58.69 23.27 -24.55
#